data_98df887ea0e71e36ffa0ff7430f4a671
#
_entry.id   98df887ea0e71e36ffa0ff7430f4a671
#
_cell.length_a   1.000
_cell.length_b   1.000
_cell.length_c   1.000
_cell.angle_alpha   90.00
_cell.angle_beta   90.00
_cell.angle_gamma   90.00
#
_symmetry.space_group_name_H-M   'P 1'
#
loop_
_entity.id
_entity.type
_entity.pdbx_description
1 polymer ?
#
loop_
_entity_poly.entity_id
_entity_poly.type
_entity_poly.pdbx_seq_one_letter_code
_entity_poly.pdbx_strand_id
1 'polypeptide(L)'
;MTDTQTLTFAEVDAAGLDDWRQLFEALRTRFLTGDFATGLDLVARIGALAEEANHHPDVDLRYPHVNVTLFSHDVFGVTARDVDLARAISTAAAELGVSADPTATAVVEVALDTWDHTEIKPFWAAVLGMVDSPESDRAVFDPSGAMPALWFQRTERHDEPRQRFHLDVRVPPEVAESRIADALAAGGTLVSDEHAPRFVVLADAQGNKACVTTGLGRE
;
A
#
# COMPACT_ATOMS: atom_id res chain seq x y z
N MET A 1 -23.62 -6.65 8.76
CA MET A 1 -22.99 -5.69 7.82
C MET A 1 -23.37 -6.15 6.43
N THR A 2 -23.63 -5.24 5.50
CA THR A 2 -23.83 -5.62 4.10
C THR A 2 -22.47 -6.02 3.53
N ASP A 3 -22.44 -6.99 2.63
CA ASP A 3 -21.23 -7.57 2.04
C ASP A 3 -20.35 -6.55 1.27
N THR A 4 -20.89 -5.37 1.01
CA THR A 4 -20.26 -4.25 0.30
C THR A 4 -19.94 -3.05 1.20
N GLN A 5 -20.06 -3.16 2.53
CA GLN A 5 -19.69 -2.10 3.44
C GLN A 5 -18.18 -2.08 3.63
N THR A 6 -17.53 -0.95 3.31
CA THR A 6 -16.11 -0.74 3.59
C THR A 6 -15.86 -0.64 5.09
N LEU A 7 -14.77 -1.26 5.53
CA LEU A 7 -14.31 -1.23 6.92
C LEU A 7 -13.31 -0.09 7.11
N THR A 8 -13.38 0.56 8.25
CA THR A 8 -12.36 1.51 8.68
C THR A 8 -11.08 0.79 9.09
N PHE A 9 -9.95 1.51 9.12
CA PHE A 9 -8.68 0.96 9.61
C PHE A 9 -8.81 0.33 11.00
N ALA A 10 -9.56 0.99 11.91
CA ALA A 10 -9.77 0.48 13.27
C ALA A 10 -10.59 -0.82 13.31
N GLU A 11 -11.58 -0.97 12.42
CA GLU A 11 -12.37 -2.21 12.31
C GLU A 11 -11.54 -3.36 11.74
N VAL A 12 -10.67 -3.08 10.76
CA VAL A 12 -9.73 -4.07 10.21
C VAL A 12 -8.69 -4.49 11.26
N ASP A 13 -8.13 -3.55 12.00
CA ASP A 13 -7.20 -3.83 13.10
C ASP A 13 -7.85 -4.69 14.18
N ALA A 14 -9.08 -4.37 14.56
CA ALA A 14 -9.88 -5.15 15.53
C ALA A 14 -10.26 -6.55 15.01
N ALA A 15 -10.17 -6.83 13.72
CA ALA A 15 -10.44 -8.15 13.17
C ALA A 15 -9.36 -9.19 13.51
N GLY A 16 -8.21 -8.77 14.04
CA GLY A 16 -7.14 -9.66 14.54
C GLY A 16 -6.50 -10.49 13.42
N LEU A 17 -6.14 -9.83 12.32
CA LEU A 17 -5.46 -10.46 11.18
C LEU A 17 -3.94 -10.42 11.38
N ASP A 18 -3.37 -11.31 12.19
CA ASP A 18 -1.95 -11.31 12.56
C ASP A 18 -1.01 -11.37 11.36
N ASP A 19 -1.39 -12.12 10.32
CA ASP A 19 -0.60 -12.31 9.10
C ASP A 19 -0.73 -11.16 8.09
N TRP A 20 -1.61 -10.18 8.31
CA TRP A 20 -1.95 -9.17 7.32
C TRP A 20 -1.79 -7.75 7.86
N ARG A 21 -1.55 -6.80 6.95
CA ARG A 21 -1.58 -5.37 7.28
C ARG A 21 -2.39 -4.62 6.24
N GLN A 22 -3.23 -3.70 6.73
CA GLN A 22 -3.90 -2.76 5.84
C GLN A 22 -2.92 -1.65 5.44
N LEU A 23 -2.62 -1.58 4.14
CA LEU A 23 -1.85 -0.49 3.53
C LEU A 23 -2.72 0.16 2.47
N PHE A 24 -3.11 1.42 2.70
CA PHE A 24 -4.18 2.08 1.98
C PHE A 24 -5.49 1.27 2.06
N GLU A 25 -6.17 1.10 0.95
CA GLU A 25 -7.48 0.46 0.81
C GLU A 25 -7.38 -1.08 0.67
N ALA A 26 -6.21 -1.69 0.91
CA ALA A 26 -6.00 -3.12 0.69
C ALA A 26 -5.32 -3.81 1.89
N LEU A 27 -5.69 -5.07 2.13
CA LEU A 27 -4.95 -6.00 2.99
C LEU A 27 -3.77 -6.57 2.20
N ARG A 28 -2.59 -6.61 2.82
CA ARG A 28 -1.37 -7.13 2.20
C ARG A 28 -0.61 -8.04 3.13
N THR A 29 0.00 -9.07 2.54
CA THR A 29 0.90 -9.98 3.24
C THR A 29 1.97 -10.53 2.31
N ARG A 30 3.03 -11.10 2.92
CA ARG A 30 4.04 -11.93 2.25
C ARG A 30 4.11 -13.27 2.94
N PHE A 31 3.87 -14.34 2.20
CA PHE A 31 4.08 -15.70 2.67
C PHE A 31 5.46 -16.21 2.26
N LEU A 32 6.24 -16.69 3.24
CA LEU A 32 7.63 -17.15 3.05
C LEU A 32 7.63 -18.63 2.65
N THR A 33 7.58 -18.91 1.37
CA THR A 33 7.46 -20.28 0.84
C THR A 33 8.80 -21.01 0.74
N GLY A 34 9.91 -20.28 0.77
CA GLY A 34 11.26 -20.84 0.69
C GLY A 34 11.66 -21.31 -0.71
N ASP A 35 10.74 -21.86 -1.49
CA ASP A 35 10.96 -22.29 -2.86
C ASP A 35 9.71 -22.05 -3.75
N PHE A 36 9.92 -22.15 -5.05
CA PHE A 36 8.90 -21.85 -6.04
C PHE A 36 7.76 -22.89 -6.07
N ALA A 37 8.06 -24.18 -5.82
CA ALA A 37 7.08 -25.24 -5.86
C ALA A 37 6.07 -25.10 -4.71
N THR A 38 6.55 -24.85 -3.50
CA THR A 38 5.71 -24.54 -2.33
C THR A 38 4.87 -23.27 -2.56
N GLY A 39 5.46 -22.27 -3.23
CA GLY A 39 4.74 -21.06 -3.63
C GLY A 39 3.61 -21.36 -4.61
N LEU A 40 3.85 -22.22 -5.58
CA LEU A 40 2.83 -22.63 -6.56
C LEU A 40 1.68 -23.43 -5.89
N ASP A 41 2.00 -24.30 -4.94
CA ASP A 41 0.99 -25.04 -4.18
C ASP A 41 0.11 -24.08 -3.35
N LEU A 42 0.71 -23.09 -2.72
CA LEU A 42 -0.03 -22.05 -2.00
C LEU A 42 -0.94 -21.24 -2.94
N VAL A 43 -0.43 -20.83 -4.09
CA VAL A 43 -1.22 -20.08 -5.10
C VAL A 43 -2.40 -20.91 -5.60
N ALA A 44 -2.22 -22.22 -5.81
CA ALA A 44 -3.32 -23.10 -6.21
C ALA A 44 -4.43 -23.18 -5.14
N ARG A 45 -4.06 -23.24 -3.86
CA ARG A 45 -5.04 -23.21 -2.74
C ARG A 45 -5.74 -21.87 -2.64
N ILE A 46 -5.00 -20.75 -2.77
CA ILE A 46 -5.57 -19.40 -2.80
C ILE A 46 -6.60 -19.29 -3.92
N GLY A 47 -6.27 -19.79 -5.12
CA GLY A 47 -7.20 -19.78 -6.24
C GLY A 47 -8.50 -20.55 -5.95
N ALA A 48 -8.42 -21.73 -5.35
CA ALA A 48 -9.61 -22.50 -4.97
C ALA A 48 -10.50 -21.78 -3.95
N LEU A 49 -9.89 -21.14 -2.94
CA LEU A 49 -10.60 -20.34 -1.93
C LEU A 49 -11.24 -19.08 -2.56
N ALA A 50 -10.54 -18.44 -3.48
CA ALA A 50 -11.03 -17.27 -4.18
C ALA A 50 -12.25 -17.58 -5.05
N GLU A 51 -12.24 -18.70 -5.79
CA GLU A 51 -13.37 -19.18 -6.58
C GLU A 51 -14.57 -19.53 -5.68
N GLU A 52 -14.35 -20.19 -4.54
CA GLU A 52 -15.41 -20.52 -3.58
C GLU A 52 -16.04 -19.26 -2.98
N ALA A 53 -15.22 -18.27 -2.64
CA ALA A 53 -15.67 -17.01 -2.09
C ALA A 53 -16.24 -16.04 -3.15
N ASN A 54 -16.05 -16.32 -4.45
CA ASN A 54 -16.28 -15.37 -5.56
C ASN A 54 -15.64 -14.00 -5.27
N HIS A 55 -14.41 -14.01 -4.71
CA HIS A 55 -13.64 -12.84 -4.35
C HIS A 55 -12.15 -13.10 -4.60
N HIS A 56 -11.53 -12.34 -5.49
CA HIS A 56 -10.24 -12.69 -6.08
C HIS A 56 -9.14 -11.74 -5.62
N PRO A 57 -8.07 -12.26 -4.99
CA PRO A 57 -6.89 -11.47 -4.62
C PRO A 57 -5.96 -11.25 -5.81
N ASP A 58 -5.14 -10.21 -5.72
CA ASP A 58 -3.92 -10.11 -6.52
C ASP A 58 -2.82 -10.97 -5.88
N VAL A 59 -2.14 -11.78 -6.70
CA VAL A 59 -1.12 -12.71 -6.24
C VAL A 59 0.16 -12.52 -7.06
N ASP A 60 1.28 -12.25 -6.38
CA ASP A 60 2.61 -12.15 -6.99
C ASP A 60 3.50 -13.27 -6.46
N LEU A 61 3.71 -14.31 -7.29
CA LEU A 61 4.57 -15.44 -6.98
C LEU A 61 6.02 -15.13 -7.35
N ARG A 62 6.89 -15.15 -6.34
CA ARG A 62 8.35 -15.02 -6.48
C ARG A 62 9.04 -16.28 -5.99
N TYR A 63 10.34 -16.45 -6.32
CA TYR A 63 11.05 -17.69 -5.96
C TYR A 63 10.88 -18.07 -4.48
N PRO A 64 11.21 -17.20 -3.47
CA PRO A 64 11.14 -17.60 -2.07
C PRO A 64 9.84 -17.19 -1.34
N HIS A 65 8.87 -16.55 -2.03
CA HIS A 65 7.69 -16.01 -1.38
C HIS A 65 6.52 -15.77 -2.34
N VAL A 66 5.33 -15.64 -1.74
CA VAL A 66 4.11 -15.18 -2.41
C VAL A 66 3.62 -13.91 -1.72
N ASN A 67 3.47 -12.82 -2.47
CA ASN A 67 2.77 -11.62 -2.01
C ASN A 67 1.29 -11.74 -2.38
N VAL A 68 0.42 -11.38 -1.44
CA VAL A 68 -1.03 -11.41 -1.66
C VAL A 68 -1.60 -10.05 -1.27
N THR A 69 -2.49 -9.53 -2.13
CA THR A 69 -3.25 -8.31 -1.88
C THR A 69 -4.74 -8.63 -2.00
N LEU A 70 -5.52 -8.24 -0.99
CA LEU A 70 -6.98 -8.35 -0.98
C LEU A 70 -7.59 -6.96 -0.99
N PHE A 71 -8.54 -6.75 -1.91
CA PHE A 71 -9.16 -5.46 -2.14
C PHE A 71 -10.52 -5.66 -2.82
N SER A 72 -11.56 -5.05 -2.29
CA SER A 72 -12.90 -5.08 -2.89
C SER A 72 -13.05 -3.99 -3.95
N HIS A 73 -12.82 -4.34 -5.21
CA HIS A 73 -12.79 -3.42 -6.36
C HIS A 73 -14.10 -2.66 -6.59
N ASP A 74 -15.23 -3.27 -6.24
CA ASP A 74 -16.57 -2.69 -6.45
C ASP A 74 -16.91 -1.54 -5.49
N VAL A 75 -16.16 -1.44 -4.37
CA VAL A 75 -16.36 -0.40 -3.34
C VAL A 75 -15.08 0.35 -2.99
N PHE A 76 -13.98 0.07 -3.67
CA PHE A 76 -12.67 0.69 -3.46
C PHE A 76 -12.22 0.67 -1.97
N GLY A 77 -12.16 -0.52 -1.38
CA GLY A 77 -11.74 -0.62 0.02
C GLY A 77 -11.76 -2.04 0.55
N VAL A 78 -11.37 -2.19 1.82
CA VAL A 78 -11.46 -3.46 2.55
C VAL A 78 -12.88 -3.66 3.05
N THR A 79 -13.42 -4.85 2.83
CA THR A 79 -14.75 -5.28 3.33
C THR A 79 -14.65 -6.55 4.16
N ALA A 80 -15.76 -7.05 4.66
CA ALA A 80 -15.81 -8.35 5.34
C ALA A 80 -15.37 -9.50 4.44
N ARG A 81 -15.59 -9.42 3.10
CA ARG A 81 -15.14 -10.43 2.13
C ARG A 81 -13.61 -10.57 2.16
N ASP A 82 -12.88 -9.46 2.22
CA ASP A 82 -11.42 -9.44 2.28
C ASP A 82 -10.92 -10.05 3.59
N VAL A 83 -11.56 -9.70 4.71
CA VAL A 83 -11.21 -10.22 6.03
C VAL A 83 -11.42 -11.73 6.12
N ASP A 84 -12.55 -12.22 5.62
CA ASP A 84 -12.88 -13.66 5.67
C ASP A 84 -11.95 -14.47 4.75
N LEU A 85 -11.67 -13.98 3.54
CA LEU A 85 -10.72 -14.62 2.63
C LEU A 85 -9.29 -14.56 3.17
N ALA A 86 -8.88 -13.47 3.82
CA ALA A 86 -7.57 -13.36 4.48
C ALA A 86 -7.37 -14.47 5.53
N ARG A 87 -8.38 -14.73 6.36
CA ARG A 87 -8.34 -15.81 7.36
C ARG A 87 -8.24 -17.20 6.70
N ALA A 88 -9.02 -17.44 5.64
CA ALA A 88 -8.97 -18.70 4.91
C ALA A 88 -7.59 -18.93 4.27
N ILE A 89 -6.99 -17.89 3.67
CA ILE A 89 -5.64 -17.96 3.09
C ILE A 89 -4.59 -18.23 4.16
N SER A 90 -4.65 -17.55 5.31
CA SER A 90 -3.73 -17.80 6.44
C SER A 90 -3.81 -19.24 6.93
N THR A 91 -5.02 -19.79 7.02
CA THR A 91 -5.23 -21.20 7.39
C THR A 91 -4.60 -22.15 6.37
N ALA A 92 -4.80 -21.91 5.07
CA ALA A 92 -4.22 -22.72 4.01
C ALA A 92 -2.68 -22.65 3.98
N ALA A 93 -2.10 -21.47 4.26
CA ALA A 93 -0.65 -21.29 4.39
C ALA A 93 -0.09 -22.08 5.60
N ALA A 94 -0.76 -22.00 6.76
CA ALA A 94 -0.36 -22.73 7.96
C ALA A 94 -0.41 -24.26 7.75
N GLU A 95 -1.40 -24.77 7.02
CA GLU A 95 -1.48 -26.20 6.65
C GLU A 95 -0.33 -26.67 5.77
N LEU A 96 0.24 -25.77 4.96
CA LEU A 96 1.47 -26.02 4.17
C LEU A 96 2.76 -25.82 4.97
N GLY A 97 2.66 -25.39 6.24
CA GLY A 97 3.84 -25.01 7.05
C GLY A 97 4.50 -23.71 6.60
N VAL A 98 3.79 -22.86 5.86
CA VAL A 98 4.26 -21.58 5.35
C VAL A 98 3.91 -20.48 6.35
N SER A 99 4.90 -19.71 6.78
CA SER A 99 4.71 -18.55 7.66
C SER A 99 4.53 -17.27 6.87
N ALA A 100 3.80 -16.31 7.45
CA ALA A 100 3.67 -14.95 6.92
C ALA A 100 4.77 -14.03 7.46
N ASP A 101 5.13 -13.03 6.67
CA ASP A 101 5.86 -11.84 7.08
C ASP A 101 5.10 -10.58 6.59
N PRO A 102 4.09 -10.13 7.35
CA PRO A 102 3.31 -8.96 6.97
C PRO A 102 4.14 -7.66 7.01
N THR A 103 5.28 -7.66 7.72
CA THR A 103 6.15 -6.49 7.84
C THR A 103 7.05 -6.27 6.61
N ALA A 104 7.18 -7.28 5.76
CA ALA A 104 7.92 -7.18 4.49
C ALA A 104 7.14 -6.44 3.38
N THR A 105 5.90 -6.01 3.65
CA THR A 105 5.08 -5.30 2.67
C THR A 105 5.29 -3.79 2.74
N ALA A 106 5.29 -3.13 1.58
CA ALA A 106 5.32 -1.67 1.49
C ALA A 106 4.61 -1.21 0.21
N VAL A 107 4.02 -0.02 0.25
CA VAL A 107 3.40 0.63 -0.91
C VAL A 107 4.00 2.02 -1.08
N VAL A 108 4.26 2.40 -2.33
CA VAL A 108 4.78 3.72 -2.69
C VAL A 108 3.70 4.47 -3.46
N GLU A 109 3.46 5.72 -3.09
CA GLU A 109 2.77 6.71 -3.90
C GLU A 109 3.74 7.81 -4.31
N VAL A 110 3.53 8.39 -5.46
CA VAL A 110 4.29 9.54 -5.93
C VAL A 110 3.45 10.80 -5.77
N ALA A 111 3.98 11.78 -5.06
CA ALA A 111 3.35 13.10 -4.92
C ALA A 111 4.03 14.10 -5.84
N LEU A 112 3.25 14.75 -6.69
CA LEU A 112 3.72 15.84 -7.55
C LEU A 112 3.22 17.18 -7.02
N ASP A 113 4.15 18.03 -6.60
CA ASP A 113 3.84 19.37 -6.12
C ASP A 113 3.40 20.28 -7.26
N THR A 114 2.22 20.90 -7.11
CA THR A 114 1.66 21.82 -8.11
C THR A 114 0.77 22.88 -7.47
N TRP A 115 0.73 24.07 -8.05
CA TRP A 115 -0.24 25.10 -7.64
C TRP A 115 -1.64 24.84 -8.19
N ASP A 116 -1.74 24.11 -9.33
CA ASP A 116 -3.00 23.73 -9.96
C ASP A 116 -2.87 22.37 -10.65
N HIS A 117 -3.46 21.33 -10.03
CA HIS A 117 -3.42 19.99 -10.57
C HIS A 117 -4.22 19.85 -11.88
N THR A 118 -5.22 20.71 -12.12
CA THR A 118 -6.03 20.61 -13.31
C THR A 118 -5.25 20.95 -14.59
N GLU A 119 -4.17 21.73 -14.46
CA GLU A 119 -3.29 22.06 -15.58
C GLU A 119 -2.41 20.88 -16.00
N ILE A 120 -2.01 20.02 -15.04
CA ILE A 120 -0.98 18.99 -15.27
C ILE A 120 -1.51 17.55 -15.18
N LYS A 121 -2.57 17.28 -14.44
CA LYS A 121 -3.12 15.93 -14.25
C LYS A 121 -3.44 15.23 -15.58
N PRO A 122 -4.10 15.85 -16.59
CA PRO A 122 -4.39 15.20 -17.87
C PRO A 122 -3.14 14.72 -18.61
N PHE A 123 -2.06 15.52 -18.55
CA PHE A 123 -0.77 15.14 -19.14
C PHE A 123 -0.19 13.90 -18.45
N TRP A 124 -0.18 13.88 -17.12
CA TRP A 124 0.38 12.76 -16.36
C TRP A 124 -0.45 11.48 -16.52
N ALA A 125 -1.78 11.59 -16.52
CA ALA A 125 -2.67 10.48 -16.83
C ALA A 125 -2.35 9.87 -18.20
N ALA A 126 -2.22 10.72 -19.23
CA ALA A 126 -1.94 10.27 -20.59
C ALA A 126 -0.55 9.64 -20.74
N VAL A 127 0.50 10.29 -20.18
CA VAL A 127 1.90 9.80 -20.28
C VAL A 127 2.07 8.46 -19.57
N LEU A 128 1.43 8.29 -18.41
CA LEU A 128 1.55 7.06 -17.60
C LEU A 128 0.52 6.00 -18.00
N GLY A 129 -0.47 6.31 -18.84
CA GLY A 129 -1.57 5.41 -19.17
C GLY A 129 -2.49 5.15 -17.98
N MET A 130 -2.57 6.11 -17.07
CA MET A 130 -3.39 6.04 -15.84
C MET A 130 -4.77 6.66 -16.06
N VAL A 131 -5.70 6.33 -15.17
CA VAL A 131 -7.05 6.89 -15.12
C VAL A 131 -7.25 7.75 -13.87
N ASP A 132 -8.27 8.58 -13.89
CA ASP A 132 -8.66 9.39 -12.73
C ASP A 132 -9.02 8.50 -11.54
N SER A 133 -8.54 8.87 -10.34
CA SER A 133 -8.92 8.19 -9.11
C SER A 133 -10.40 8.46 -8.79
N PRO A 134 -11.17 7.41 -8.45
CA PRO A 134 -12.56 7.60 -8.01
C PRO A 134 -12.67 8.26 -6.63
N GLU A 135 -11.58 8.23 -5.83
CA GLU A 135 -11.55 8.74 -4.46
C GLU A 135 -11.08 10.19 -4.36
N SER A 136 -10.38 10.68 -5.39
CA SER A 136 -9.78 12.01 -5.35
C SER A 136 -9.65 12.63 -6.74
N ASP A 137 -10.13 13.85 -6.90
CA ASP A 137 -9.91 14.66 -8.09
C ASP A 137 -8.43 15.02 -8.30
N ARG A 138 -7.59 14.78 -7.29
CA ARG A 138 -6.15 15.09 -7.25
C ARG A 138 -5.26 13.88 -7.41
N ALA A 139 -5.76 12.78 -7.92
CA ALA A 139 -4.95 11.58 -8.13
C ALA A 139 -5.29 10.89 -9.44
N VAL A 140 -4.30 10.16 -9.95
CA VAL A 140 -4.46 9.19 -11.03
C VAL A 140 -3.84 7.87 -10.58
N PHE A 141 -4.40 6.75 -11.05
CA PHE A 141 -3.93 5.43 -10.69
C PHE A 141 -3.90 4.50 -11.92
N ASP A 142 -3.10 3.47 -11.82
CA ASP A 142 -3.03 2.40 -12.80
C ASP A 142 -4.08 1.32 -12.46
N PRO A 143 -5.10 1.11 -13.31
CA PRO A 143 -6.12 0.08 -13.06
C PRO A 143 -5.57 -1.35 -12.99
N SER A 144 -4.37 -1.58 -13.53
CA SER A 144 -3.70 -2.89 -13.44
C SER A 144 -2.96 -3.10 -12.10
N GLY A 145 -2.81 -2.05 -11.29
CA GLY A 145 -2.09 -2.11 -10.02
C GLY A 145 -0.56 -2.30 -10.14
N ALA A 146 0.00 -2.21 -11.36
CA ALA A 146 1.42 -2.44 -11.60
C ALA A 146 2.31 -1.23 -11.25
N MET A 147 1.74 -0.02 -11.26
CA MET A 147 2.46 1.22 -10.97
C MET A 147 1.93 1.91 -9.70
N PRO A 148 2.82 2.63 -8.97
CA PRO A 148 2.39 3.44 -7.85
C PRO A 148 1.44 4.56 -8.30
N ALA A 149 0.42 4.87 -7.49
CA ALA A 149 -0.46 5.99 -7.75
C ALA A 149 0.31 7.31 -7.76
N LEU A 150 -0.13 8.25 -8.60
CA LEU A 150 0.38 9.62 -8.63
C LEU A 150 -0.70 10.56 -8.12
N TRP A 151 -0.42 11.31 -7.04
CA TRP A 151 -1.31 12.32 -6.54
C TRP A 151 -0.68 13.71 -6.57
N PHE A 152 -1.53 14.76 -6.61
CA PHE A 152 -1.10 16.13 -6.85
C PHE A 152 -1.24 16.95 -5.57
N GLN A 153 -0.09 17.25 -4.95
CA GLN A 153 0.01 18.05 -3.75
C GLN A 153 -0.09 19.54 -4.08
N ARG A 154 -1.05 20.24 -3.49
CA ARG A 154 -1.15 21.68 -3.66
C ARG A 154 0.00 22.41 -2.95
N THR A 155 0.72 23.23 -3.71
CA THR A 155 1.80 24.11 -3.22
C THR A 155 1.60 25.54 -3.73
N GLU A 156 2.34 26.48 -3.16
CA GLU A 156 2.41 27.82 -3.72
C GLU A 156 3.20 27.84 -5.02
N ARG A 157 2.85 28.76 -5.92
CA ARG A 157 3.61 28.97 -7.15
C ARG A 157 4.99 29.51 -6.82
N HIS A 158 6.04 28.96 -7.44
CA HIS A 158 7.41 29.42 -7.30
C HIS A 158 8.13 29.37 -8.65
N ASP A 159 9.06 30.30 -8.86
CA ASP A 159 9.79 30.47 -10.11
C ASP A 159 11.17 29.78 -10.11
N GLU A 160 11.69 29.40 -8.93
CA GLU A 160 12.97 28.73 -8.80
C GLU A 160 12.86 27.21 -8.98
N PRO A 161 13.92 26.56 -9.48
CA PRO A 161 13.98 25.10 -9.51
C PRO A 161 13.87 24.52 -8.10
N ARG A 162 12.84 23.73 -7.85
CA ARG A 162 12.61 22.97 -6.60
C ARG A 162 12.20 21.57 -6.94
N GLN A 163 12.39 20.67 -6.00
CA GLN A 163 11.79 19.35 -6.09
C GLN A 163 10.27 19.50 -6.19
N ARG A 164 9.70 18.94 -7.24
CA ARG A 164 8.25 18.91 -7.48
C ARG A 164 7.61 17.61 -7.07
N PHE A 165 8.42 16.58 -6.87
CA PHE A 165 7.99 15.25 -6.43
C PHE A 165 8.51 14.99 -5.03
N HIS A 166 7.72 14.31 -4.22
CA HIS A 166 8.18 13.58 -3.07
C HIS A 166 7.56 12.18 -3.09
N LEU A 167 8.18 11.24 -2.41
CA LEU A 167 7.67 9.88 -2.33
C LEU A 167 7.00 9.68 -0.98
N ASP A 168 5.77 9.16 -1.01
CA ASP A 168 5.10 8.65 0.17
C ASP A 168 5.31 7.13 0.24
N VAL A 169 6.14 6.69 1.18
CA VAL A 169 6.41 5.27 1.41
C VAL A 169 5.54 4.79 2.55
N ARG A 170 4.46 4.09 2.23
CA ARG A 170 3.55 3.52 3.22
C ARG A 170 4.10 2.20 3.73
N VAL A 171 4.26 2.11 5.04
CA VAL A 171 4.78 0.91 5.72
C VAL A 171 3.87 0.47 6.87
N PRO A 172 3.95 -0.81 7.30
CA PRO A 172 3.34 -1.24 8.55
C PRO A 172 3.86 -0.39 9.73
N PRO A 173 2.98 -0.07 10.72
CA PRO A 173 3.38 0.76 11.86
C PRO A 173 4.60 0.26 12.62
N GLU A 174 4.77 -1.06 12.75
CA GLU A 174 5.85 -1.71 13.49
C GLU A 174 7.24 -1.45 12.91
N VAL A 175 7.32 -1.14 11.61
CA VAL A 175 8.61 -0.90 10.93
C VAL A 175 8.87 0.58 10.65
N ALA A 176 7.93 1.47 10.97
CA ALA A 176 8.06 2.89 10.65
C ALA A 176 9.25 3.54 11.38
N GLU A 177 9.41 3.28 12.69
CA GLU A 177 10.51 3.84 13.47
C GLU A 177 11.88 3.35 12.97
N SER A 178 12.03 2.05 12.70
CA SER A 178 13.29 1.51 12.16
C SER A 178 13.57 2.06 10.76
N ARG A 179 12.57 2.17 9.88
CA ARG A 179 12.73 2.75 8.54
C ARG A 179 13.21 4.20 8.60
N ILE A 180 12.67 5.00 9.53
CA ILE A 180 13.09 6.38 9.76
C ILE A 180 14.52 6.41 10.30
N ALA A 181 14.84 5.59 11.30
CA ALA A 181 16.18 5.51 11.88
C ALA A 181 17.23 5.12 10.84
N ASP A 182 16.95 4.13 9.99
CA ASP A 182 17.85 3.70 8.91
C ASP A 182 18.08 4.81 7.88
N ALA A 183 17.02 5.53 7.50
CA ALA A 183 17.13 6.66 6.58
C ALA A 183 17.98 7.81 7.15
N LEU A 184 17.83 8.11 8.45
CA LEU A 184 18.65 9.11 9.14
C LEU A 184 20.11 8.65 9.26
N ALA A 185 20.35 7.38 9.60
CA ALA A 185 21.69 6.80 9.66
C ALA A 185 22.40 6.77 8.30
N ALA A 186 21.63 6.68 7.21
CA ALA A 186 22.12 6.77 5.83
C ALA A 186 22.42 8.20 5.35
N GLY A 187 22.38 9.20 6.23
CA GLY A 187 22.69 10.60 5.92
C GLY A 187 21.46 11.47 5.62
N GLY A 188 20.27 10.96 5.86
CA GLY A 188 19.04 11.73 5.79
C GLY A 188 18.90 12.71 6.96
N THR A 189 17.99 13.64 6.82
CA THR A 189 17.63 14.62 7.85
C THR A 189 16.14 14.60 8.14
N LEU A 190 15.76 14.76 9.40
CA LEU A 190 14.38 14.96 9.80
C LEU A 190 13.92 16.37 9.42
N VAL A 191 12.89 16.47 8.59
CA VAL A 191 12.28 17.75 8.20
C VAL A 191 11.11 18.09 9.11
N SER A 192 10.23 17.09 9.38
CA SER A 192 9.07 17.28 10.27
C SER A 192 8.56 15.93 10.77
N ASP A 193 8.22 15.87 12.05
CA ASP A 193 7.50 14.79 12.72
C ASP A 193 6.17 15.27 13.35
N GLU A 194 5.74 16.49 13.03
CA GLU A 194 4.53 17.13 13.58
C GLU A 194 3.26 16.29 13.41
N HIS A 195 3.24 15.45 12.37
CA HIS A 195 2.09 14.60 12.04
C HIS A 195 2.30 13.12 12.37
N ALA A 196 3.33 12.80 13.15
CA ALA A 196 3.51 11.44 13.64
C ALA A 196 2.33 10.99 14.51
N PRO A 197 1.90 9.74 14.48
CA PRO A 197 2.45 8.60 13.73
C PRO A 197 1.94 8.47 12.30
N ARG A 198 1.10 9.39 11.81
CA ARG A 198 0.49 9.35 10.48
C ARG A 198 1.55 9.42 9.37
N PHE A 199 2.48 10.38 9.48
CA PHE A 199 3.66 10.46 8.62
C PHE A 199 4.77 11.31 9.25
N VAL A 200 6.00 11.01 8.80
CA VAL A 200 7.23 11.77 9.11
C VAL A 200 7.90 12.17 7.80
N VAL A 201 8.27 13.44 7.68
CA VAL A 201 8.93 13.98 6.49
C VAL A 201 10.44 13.95 6.70
N LEU A 202 11.15 13.31 5.78
CA LEU A 202 12.60 13.22 5.71
C LEU A 202 13.11 13.94 4.46
N ALA A 203 14.38 14.34 4.47
CA ALA A 203 15.07 14.84 3.28
C ALA A 203 16.44 14.19 3.15
N ASP A 204 16.92 14.05 1.91
CA ASP A 204 18.28 13.68 1.61
C ASP A 204 19.26 14.84 1.83
N ALA A 205 20.57 14.61 1.60
CA ALA A 205 21.60 15.60 1.76
C ALA A 205 21.47 16.81 0.79
N GLN A 206 20.65 16.70 -0.25
CA GLN A 206 20.36 17.75 -1.23
C GLN A 206 19.01 18.45 -1.00
N GLY A 207 18.25 18.00 0.02
CA GLY A 207 16.97 18.56 0.40
C GLY A 207 15.77 17.95 -0.35
N ASN A 208 15.93 16.85 -1.13
CA ASN A 208 14.81 16.15 -1.74
C ASN A 208 14.05 15.38 -0.68
N LYS A 209 12.72 15.51 -0.68
CA LYS A 209 11.85 15.01 0.39
C LYS A 209 11.23 13.66 0.07
N ALA A 210 11.05 12.86 1.12
CA ALA A 210 10.21 11.68 1.15
C ALA A 210 9.45 11.62 2.49
N CYS A 211 8.29 10.96 2.50
CA CYS A 211 7.53 10.70 3.71
C CYS A 211 7.51 9.22 4.03
N VAL A 212 7.79 8.86 5.30
CA VAL A 212 7.43 7.54 5.83
C VAL A 212 6.06 7.67 6.45
N THR A 213 5.09 6.91 5.95
CA THR A 213 3.67 7.04 6.32
C THR A 213 3.12 5.73 6.90
N THR A 214 2.13 5.83 7.78
CA THR A 214 1.42 4.67 8.35
C THR A 214 -0.10 4.83 8.23
N GLY A 215 -0.85 3.78 8.60
CA GLY A 215 -2.30 3.85 8.76
C GLY A 215 -2.76 4.53 10.05
N LEU A 216 -1.87 4.67 11.04
CA LEU A 216 -2.23 5.23 12.35
C LEU A 216 -2.60 6.73 12.26
N GLY A 217 -3.57 7.16 13.08
CA GLY A 217 -4.00 8.56 13.13
C GLY A 217 -4.72 9.05 11.87
N ARG A 218 -5.28 8.13 11.08
CA ARG A 218 -6.20 8.40 9.95
C ARG A 218 -7.60 7.97 10.38
N GLU A 219 -8.49 8.93 10.46
CA GLU A 219 -9.93 8.71 10.67
C GLU A 219 -10.64 8.58 9.33
#